data_b98af8992a5fb0e14302d30598cad0f8
#
_entry.id   b98af8992a5fb0e14302d30598cad0f8
#
_cell.length_a   1.000
_cell.length_b   1.000
_cell.length_c   1.000
_cell.angle_alpha   90.00
_cell.angle_beta   90.00
_cell.angle_gamma   90.00
#
_symmetry.space_group_name_H-M   'P 1'
#
loop_
_entity.id
_entity.type
_entity.pdbx_description
1 polymer ?
#
loop_
_entity_poly.entity_id
_entity_poly.type
_entity_poly.pdbx_seq_one_letter_code
_entity_poly.pdbx_strand_id
1 'polypeptide(L)'
;ALSLASGTALAAEASRTPAGTVDGAAIETLTLTNGQGVTAKVLTYGATLQSLMAPGKDGQTVDVLLGYDDVKDYAEHPNYFGVTVGRYANRIAGGKFSLDGKAYQLPVNDNDVNSLQGGGKGFDKQVWKVVSLKSGPTARAVLALTSPDGDSGYPGKLDVTVTYTLDESGNL
;
A
#
# COMPACT_ATOMS: atom_id res chain seq x y z
N ALA A 1 -30.21 0.60 42.44
CA ALA A 1 -29.88 1.28 41.17
C ALA A 1 -28.64 0.63 40.59
N LEU A 2 -28.80 -0.22 39.55
CA LEU A 2 -27.67 -0.74 38.79
C LEU A 2 -27.25 0.35 37.80
N SER A 3 -26.08 0.93 38.00
CA SER A 3 -25.42 1.77 37.01
C SER A 3 -24.84 0.87 35.95
N LEU A 4 -25.45 0.82 34.77
CA LEU A 4 -24.84 0.27 33.57
C LEU A 4 -23.74 1.27 33.14
N ALA A 5 -22.49 0.94 33.42
CA ALA A 5 -21.36 1.60 32.77
C ALA A 5 -21.40 1.22 31.30
N SER A 6 -21.86 2.12 30.43
CA SER A 6 -21.69 2.03 28.99
C SER A 6 -20.21 2.18 28.72
N GLY A 7 -19.51 1.05 28.65
CA GLY A 7 -18.16 1.05 28.07
C GLY A 7 -18.28 1.50 26.61
N THR A 8 -17.85 2.72 26.32
CA THR A 8 -17.60 3.14 24.94
C THR A 8 -16.50 2.23 24.40
N ALA A 9 -16.88 1.31 23.52
CA ALA A 9 -15.87 0.58 22.72
C ALA A 9 -14.96 1.63 22.08
N LEU A 10 -13.65 1.52 22.31
CA LEU A 10 -12.66 2.39 21.70
C LEU A 10 -12.76 2.16 20.19
N ALA A 11 -13.35 3.12 19.48
CA ALA A 11 -13.52 3.03 18.04
C ALA A 11 -12.15 3.15 17.36
N ALA A 12 -11.91 2.32 16.35
CA ALA A 12 -10.79 2.49 15.47
C ALA A 12 -11.05 3.67 14.54
N GLU A 13 -10.02 4.48 14.29
CA GLU A 13 -10.14 5.73 13.53
C GLU A 13 -9.34 5.66 12.24
N ALA A 14 -9.88 6.27 11.19
CA ALA A 14 -9.23 6.44 9.91
C ALA A 14 -9.27 7.91 9.50
N SER A 15 -8.13 8.45 9.11
CA SER A 15 -7.97 9.83 8.66
C SER A 15 -7.05 9.91 7.44
N ARG A 16 -7.05 11.06 6.75
CA ARG A 16 -6.12 11.32 5.66
C ARG A 16 -5.52 12.72 5.76
N THR A 17 -4.28 12.85 5.36
CA THR A 17 -3.53 14.10 5.34
C THR A 17 -2.67 14.20 4.09
N PRO A 18 -2.39 15.41 3.58
CA PRO A 18 -1.41 15.58 2.51
C PRO A 18 -0.03 15.03 2.92
N ALA A 19 0.65 14.36 1.97
CA ALA A 19 1.99 13.79 2.15
C ALA A 19 3.03 14.35 1.17
N GLY A 20 2.68 15.38 0.40
CA GLY A 20 3.55 15.97 -0.61
C GLY A 20 3.13 15.63 -2.04
N THR A 21 4.09 15.66 -2.95
CA THR A 21 3.87 15.40 -4.38
C THR A 21 4.96 14.50 -4.95
N VAL A 22 4.59 13.64 -5.90
CA VAL A 22 5.50 12.87 -6.74
C VAL A 22 5.12 13.11 -8.19
N ASP A 23 6.07 13.55 -9.01
CA ASP A 23 5.84 13.90 -10.44
C ASP A 23 4.65 14.84 -10.66
N GLY A 24 4.45 15.81 -9.75
CA GLY A 24 3.34 16.76 -9.78
C GLY A 24 2.00 16.23 -9.30
N ALA A 25 1.88 14.95 -8.99
CA ALA A 25 0.67 14.35 -8.43
C ALA A 25 0.66 14.48 -6.91
N ALA A 26 -0.47 14.93 -6.33
CA ALA A 26 -0.64 15.02 -4.89
C ALA A 26 -0.75 13.63 -4.26
N ILE A 27 0.03 13.41 -3.20
CA ILE A 27 0.04 12.16 -2.44
C ILE A 27 -0.58 12.42 -1.06
N GLU A 28 -1.32 11.46 -0.57
CA GLU A 28 -1.92 11.48 0.76
C GLU A 28 -1.40 10.32 1.61
N THR A 29 -1.32 10.55 2.91
CA THR A 29 -1.18 9.52 3.94
C THR A 29 -2.56 9.20 4.51
N LEU A 30 -2.92 7.92 4.49
CA LEU A 30 -4.09 7.39 5.21
C LEU A 30 -3.59 6.79 6.52
N THR A 31 -4.12 7.29 7.63
CA THR A 31 -3.73 6.83 8.98
C THR A 31 -4.87 6.02 9.57
N LEU A 32 -4.58 4.80 9.97
CA LEU A 32 -5.49 3.90 10.69
C LEU A 32 -4.96 3.73 12.11
N THR A 33 -5.80 3.98 13.12
CA THR A 33 -5.44 3.82 14.53
C THR A 33 -6.48 2.97 15.25
N ASN A 34 -6.04 2.29 16.31
CA ASN A 34 -6.96 1.61 17.24
C ASN A 34 -6.72 2.07 18.68
N GLY A 35 -7.61 1.69 19.58
CA GLY A 35 -7.50 2.02 21.00
C GLY A 35 -6.38 1.28 21.74
N GLN A 36 -5.67 0.36 21.11
CA GLN A 36 -4.60 -0.45 21.68
C GLN A 36 -3.19 0.09 21.38
N GLY A 37 -3.10 1.28 20.77
CA GLY A 37 -1.83 1.93 20.45
C GLY A 37 -1.17 1.45 19.15
N VAL A 38 -1.90 0.74 18.30
CA VAL A 38 -1.43 0.38 16.97
C VAL A 38 -1.83 1.47 15.98
N THR A 39 -0.88 1.89 15.15
CA THR A 39 -1.09 2.89 14.08
C THR A 39 -0.44 2.42 12.79
N ALA A 40 -1.22 2.31 11.73
CA ALA A 40 -0.76 2.04 10.38
C ALA A 40 -0.87 3.30 9.52
N LYS A 41 0.16 3.61 8.75
CA LYS A 41 0.16 4.68 7.74
C LYS A 41 0.31 4.08 6.35
N VAL A 42 -0.60 4.46 5.46
CA VAL A 42 -0.63 4.00 4.07
C VAL A 42 -0.55 5.21 3.14
N LEU A 43 0.41 5.22 2.24
CA LEU A 43 0.53 6.24 1.19
C LEU A 43 -0.35 5.90 0.00
N THR A 44 -0.92 6.91 -0.65
CA THR A 44 -1.59 6.71 -1.95
C THR A 44 -0.60 6.41 -3.08
N TYR A 45 0.68 6.74 -2.92
CA TYR A 45 1.75 6.32 -3.82
C TYR A 45 2.11 4.85 -3.55
N GLY A 46 1.90 3.98 -4.54
CA GLY A 46 2.16 2.54 -4.44
C GLY A 46 1.21 1.77 -3.52
N ALA A 47 0.14 2.38 -3.00
CA ALA A 47 -0.67 1.85 -1.89
C ALA A 47 0.24 1.30 -0.78
N THR A 48 1.26 2.05 -0.41
CA THR A 48 2.40 1.63 0.41
C THR A 48 2.05 1.64 1.88
N LEU A 49 2.24 0.52 2.57
CA LEU A 49 2.26 0.50 4.03
C LEU A 49 3.58 1.14 4.49
N GLN A 50 3.53 2.43 4.81
CA GLN A 50 4.70 3.25 5.13
C GLN A 50 5.25 2.97 6.53
N SER A 51 4.34 2.77 7.48
CA SER A 51 4.67 2.64 8.90
C SER A 51 3.63 1.77 9.59
N LEU A 52 4.08 0.95 10.53
CA LEU A 52 3.24 0.19 11.45
C LEU A 52 3.81 0.32 12.86
N MET A 53 3.25 1.26 13.61
CA MET A 53 3.60 1.48 15.00
C MET A 53 2.86 0.47 15.88
N ALA A 54 3.58 -0.26 16.70
CA ALA A 54 3.01 -1.24 17.62
C ALA A 54 3.64 -1.12 19.02
N PRO A 55 2.87 -1.42 20.10
CA PRO A 55 3.41 -1.42 21.45
C PRO A 55 4.43 -2.55 21.65
N GLY A 56 5.62 -2.21 22.16
CA GLY A 56 6.62 -3.17 22.59
C GLY A 56 6.31 -3.74 23.99
N LYS A 57 7.10 -4.73 24.42
CA LYS A 57 6.98 -5.37 25.75
C LYS A 57 7.20 -4.39 26.90
N ASP A 58 7.96 -3.33 26.67
CA ASP A 58 8.27 -2.27 27.63
C ASP A 58 7.23 -1.13 27.62
N GLY A 59 6.16 -1.28 26.83
CA GLY A 59 5.12 -0.26 26.64
C GLY A 59 5.51 0.90 25.71
N GLN A 60 6.75 0.90 25.17
CA GLN A 60 7.13 1.87 24.15
C GLN A 60 6.59 1.45 22.80
N THR A 61 6.11 2.43 22.04
CA THR A 61 5.64 2.18 20.66
C THR A 61 6.81 2.25 19.70
N VAL A 62 6.95 1.24 18.85
CA VAL A 62 8.04 1.14 17.86
C VAL A 62 7.46 0.93 16.47
N ASP A 63 8.14 1.45 15.44
CA ASP A 63 7.84 1.09 14.07
C ASP A 63 8.43 -0.29 13.75
N VAL A 64 7.59 -1.21 13.33
CA VAL A 64 8.01 -2.59 13.01
C VAL A 64 8.24 -2.82 11.52
N LEU A 65 8.18 -1.75 10.70
CA LEU A 65 8.42 -1.80 9.26
C LEU A 65 9.69 -1.04 8.88
N LEU A 66 10.31 -1.49 7.79
CA LEU A 66 11.30 -0.70 7.06
C LEU A 66 10.57 0.23 6.08
N GLY A 67 10.99 1.47 6.03
CA GLY A 67 10.40 2.48 5.14
C GLY A 67 11.14 3.81 5.19
N TYR A 68 10.57 4.80 4.57
CA TYR A 68 11.04 6.18 4.57
C TYR A 68 9.99 7.09 5.19
N ASP A 69 10.42 8.16 5.82
CA ASP A 69 9.54 9.17 6.41
C ASP A 69 8.89 10.06 5.34
N ASP A 70 9.62 10.35 4.25
CA ASP A 70 9.15 11.19 3.15
C ASP A 70 8.74 10.35 1.94
N VAL A 71 7.60 10.69 1.34
CA VAL A 71 7.11 10.06 0.11
C VAL A 71 8.08 10.22 -1.06
N LYS A 72 8.85 11.31 -1.09
CA LYS A 72 9.84 11.59 -2.10
C LYS A 72 10.94 10.52 -2.14
N ASP A 73 11.36 10.03 -0.97
CA ASP A 73 12.37 8.99 -0.87
C ASP A 73 11.89 7.65 -1.46
N TYR A 74 10.59 7.35 -1.41
CA TYR A 74 10.02 6.19 -2.10
C TYR A 74 10.12 6.31 -3.62
N ALA A 75 10.02 7.51 -4.17
CA ALA A 75 10.17 7.76 -5.60
C ALA A 75 11.65 7.75 -6.05
N GLU A 76 12.53 8.34 -5.25
CA GLU A 76 13.96 8.51 -5.56
C GLU A 76 14.79 7.25 -5.23
N HIS A 77 14.37 6.46 -4.21
CA HIS A 77 15.07 5.28 -3.70
C HIS A 77 14.17 4.04 -3.68
N PRO A 78 13.78 3.48 -4.85
CA PRO A 78 12.78 2.41 -4.93
C PRO A 78 13.31 1.07 -4.40
N ASN A 79 13.26 0.87 -3.07
CA ASN A 79 13.65 -0.37 -2.40
C ASN A 79 12.47 -1.34 -2.14
N TYR A 80 11.29 -1.03 -2.65
CA TYR A 80 10.06 -1.82 -2.51
C TYR A 80 9.57 -2.03 -1.08
N PHE A 81 9.96 -1.16 -0.13
CA PHE A 81 9.49 -1.24 1.26
C PHE A 81 7.99 -0.98 1.35
N GLY A 82 7.24 -1.95 1.87
CA GLY A 82 5.81 -1.85 2.13
C GLY A 82 4.90 -1.61 0.94
N VAL A 83 5.42 -1.56 -0.31
CA VAL A 83 4.66 -1.24 -1.51
C VAL A 83 3.76 -2.38 -1.98
N THR A 84 2.71 -2.04 -2.72
CA THR A 84 1.92 -3.01 -3.46
C THR A 84 2.60 -3.30 -4.79
N VAL A 85 3.05 -4.54 -4.97
CA VAL A 85 3.74 -4.98 -6.19
C VAL A 85 2.73 -5.53 -7.20
N GLY A 86 2.88 -5.17 -8.45
CA GLY A 86 2.09 -5.68 -9.57
C GLY A 86 2.56 -5.11 -10.92
N ARG A 87 2.09 -5.75 -12.02
CA ARG A 87 1.14 -6.88 -12.03
C ARG A 87 1.73 -8.20 -11.53
N TYR A 88 3.03 -8.45 -11.76
CA TYR A 88 3.71 -9.69 -11.38
C TYR A 88 4.83 -9.38 -10.38
N ALA A 89 4.84 -10.06 -9.26
CA ALA A 89 5.85 -9.89 -8.21
C ALA A 89 7.11 -10.68 -8.54
N ASN A 90 8.26 -10.12 -8.15
CA ASN A 90 9.57 -10.66 -8.42
C ASN A 90 9.90 -10.69 -9.92
N ARG A 91 10.63 -11.68 -10.42
CA ARG A 91 11.27 -11.66 -11.74
C ARG A 91 10.56 -12.52 -12.77
N ILE A 92 10.48 -11.98 -13.99
CA ILE A 92 10.19 -12.75 -15.21
C ILE A 92 11.48 -12.76 -16.04
N ALA A 93 12.06 -13.94 -16.23
CA ALA A 93 13.32 -14.13 -16.94
C ALA A 93 13.22 -13.62 -18.39
N GLY A 94 14.16 -12.77 -18.79
CA GLY A 94 14.16 -12.11 -20.09
C GLY A 94 12.97 -11.21 -20.37
N GLY A 95 12.10 -10.97 -19.37
CA GLY A 95 10.82 -10.29 -19.54
C GLY A 95 9.84 -11.04 -20.44
N LYS A 96 10.00 -12.35 -20.65
CA LYS A 96 9.22 -13.14 -21.62
C LYS A 96 8.27 -14.11 -20.92
N PHE A 97 7.04 -14.17 -21.41
CA PHE A 97 6.07 -15.19 -21.02
C PHE A 97 5.08 -15.47 -22.15
N SER A 98 4.36 -16.56 -22.04
CA SER A 98 3.25 -16.91 -22.94
C SER A 98 1.96 -17.02 -22.16
N LEU A 99 0.88 -16.51 -22.74
CA LEU A 99 -0.48 -16.62 -22.20
C LEU A 99 -1.43 -16.91 -23.34
N ASP A 100 -2.21 -17.98 -23.22
CA ASP A 100 -3.17 -18.43 -24.25
C ASP A 100 -2.54 -18.58 -25.65
N GLY A 101 -1.33 -19.14 -25.69
CA GLY A 101 -0.59 -19.37 -26.94
C GLY A 101 0.05 -18.13 -27.56
N LYS A 102 -0.13 -16.95 -26.99
CA LYS A 102 0.49 -15.70 -27.44
C LYS A 102 1.70 -15.37 -26.58
N ALA A 103 2.83 -15.05 -27.23
CA ALA A 103 4.03 -14.62 -26.55
C ALA A 103 3.98 -13.11 -26.27
N TYR A 104 4.49 -12.74 -25.10
CA TYR A 104 4.61 -11.35 -24.64
C TYR A 104 6.05 -11.05 -24.25
N GLN A 105 6.45 -9.81 -24.49
CA GLN A 105 7.73 -9.26 -24.10
C GLN A 105 7.50 -8.04 -23.23
N LEU A 106 7.95 -8.10 -21.98
CA LEU A 106 7.95 -6.98 -21.05
C LEU A 106 9.28 -6.22 -21.14
N PRO A 107 9.28 -4.92 -20.81
CA PRO A 107 10.52 -4.20 -20.56
C PRO A 107 11.36 -4.88 -19.47
N VAL A 108 12.67 -4.95 -19.67
CA VAL A 108 13.62 -5.41 -18.65
C VAL A 108 14.10 -4.23 -17.84
N ASN A 109 14.06 -4.34 -16.52
CA ASN A 109 14.40 -3.29 -15.56
C ASN A 109 15.26 -3.79 -14.40
N ASP A 110 15.74 -5.03 -14.49
CA ASP A 110 16.65 -5.66 -13.54
C ASP A 110 17.90 -6.12 -14.29
N ASN A 111 18.96 -5.30 -14.22
CA ASN A 111 20.27 -5.50 -14.86
C ASN A 111 20.18 -5.80 -16.38
N ASP A 112 19.20 -5.23 -17.08
CA ASP A 112 18.92 -5.48 -18.51
C ASP A 112 18.68 -6.96 -18.86
N VAL A 113 18.34 -7.77 -17.86
CA VAL A 113 18.14 -9.22 -17.99
C VAL A 113 16.71 -9.63 -17.75
N ASN A 114 16.10 -9.12 -16.68
CA ASN A 114 14.77 -9.57 -16.24
C ASN A 114 13.77 -8.40 -16.16
N SER A 115 12.49 -8.71 -16.24
CA SER A 115 11.44 -7.82 -15.75
C SER A 115 11.23 -8.08 -14.27
N LEU A 116 11.31 -7.02 -13.46
CA LEU A 116 11.23 -7.07 -12.00
C LEU A 116 10.06 -6.24 -11.49
N GLN A 117 9.26 -6.81 -10.58
CA GLN A 117 8.23 -6.13 -9.79
C GLN A 117 7.21 -5.34 -10.65
N GLY A 118 6.83 -5.88 -11.81
CA GLY A 118 5.86 -5.28 -12.71
C GLY A 118 6.43 -4.26 -13.69
N GLY A 119 7.77 -4.10 -13.75
CA GLY A 119 8.47 -3.23 -14.70
C GLY A 119 8.80 -1.85 -14.14
N GLY A 120 9.29 -0.96 -15.00
CA GLY A 120 9.80 0.36 -14.61
C GLY A 120 8.77 1.31 -14.02
N LYS A 121 7.49 1.10 -14.32
CA LYS A 121 6.33 1.83 -13.74
C LYS A 121 5.30 0.83 -13.22
N GLY A 122 5.72 -0.08 -12.34
CA GLY A 122 4.82 -1.01 -11.66
C GLY A 122 3.84 -0.33 -10.71
N PHE A 123 3.02 -1.12 -10.04
CA PHE A 123 1.98 -0.62 -9.13
C PHE A 123 2.54 0.18 -7.95
N ASP A 124 3.77 -0.10 -7.56
CA ASP A 124 4.55 0.60 -6.54
C ASP A 124 4.85 2.07 -6.88
N LYS A 125 4.83 2.44 -8.17
CA LYS A 125 5.11 3.79 -8.69
C LYS A 125 3.87 4.49 -9.24
N GLN A 126 2.69 3.97 -8.94
CA GLN A 126 1.40 4.55 -9.35
C GLN A 126 0.74 5.27 -8.16
N VAL A 127 -0.03 6.31 -8.46
CA VAL A 127 -0.88 6.96 -7.47
C VAL A 127 -2.23 6.26 -7.45
N TRP A 128 -2.56 5.64 -6.31
CA TRP A 128 -3.81 4.93 -6.12
C TRP A 128 -4.91 5.86 -5.64
N LYS A 129 -6.11 5.66 -6.15
CA LYS A 129 -7.30 6.42 -5.75
C LYS A 129 -7.86 5.88 -4.44
N VAL A 130 -8.10 6.77 -3.48
CA VAL A 130 -8.86 6.42 -2.27
C VAL A 130 -10.34 6.25 -2.63
N VAL A 131 -10.85 5.04 -2.51
CA VAL A 131 -12.26 4.69 -2.79
C VAL A 131 -13.10 4.84 -1.54
N SER A 132 -12.56 4.46 -0.39
CA SER A 132 -13.27 4.53 0.90
C SER A 132 -12.27 4.67 2.04
N LEU A 133 -12.64 5.46 3.03
CA LEU A 133 -11.93 5.59 4.28
C LEU A 133 -12.98 5.63 5.40
N LYS A 134 -12.93 4.69 6.34
CA LYS A 134 -13.97 4.52 7.36
C LYS A 134 -13.36 4.27 8.72
N SER A 135 -13.93 4.96 9.73
CA SER A 135 -13.77 4.69 11.16
C SER A 135 -14.93 3.85 11.66
N GLY A 136 -14.76 3.20 12.81
CA GLY A 136 -15.82 2.41 13.45
C GLY A 136 -15.24 1.25 14.27
N PRO A 137 -15.90 0.08 14.33
CA PRO A 137 -15.34 -1.12 14.98
C PRO A 137 -13.99 -1.54 14.40
N THR A 138 -13.73 -1.19 13.15
CA THR A 138 -12.43 -1.29 12.50
C THR A 138 -12.13 0.01 11.74
N ALA A 139 -10.86 0.40 11.66
CA ALA A 139 -10.40 1.44 10.74
C ALA A 139 -10.08 0.79 9.38
N ARG A 140 -10.65 1.33 8.30
CA ARG A 140 -10.52 0.70 6.98
C ARG A 140 -10.22 1.72 5.90
N ALA A 141 -9.19 1.44 5.09
CA ALA A 141 -8.84 2.18 3.89
C ALA A 141 -8.94 1.28 2.66
N VAL A 142 -9.61 1.74 1.62
CA VAL A 142 -9.74 1.05 0.32
C VAL A 142 -9.15 1.93 -0.76
N LEU A 143 -8.13 1.41 -1.44
CA LEU A 143 -7.46 2.05 -2.55
C LEU A 143 -7.68 1.25 -3.83
N ALA A 144 -7.80 1.94 -4.97
CA ALA A 144 -7.99 1.31 -6.28
C ALA A 144 -7.02 1.87 -7.31
N LEU A 145 -6.62 1.00 -8.23
CA LEU A 145 -5.81 1.31 -9.40
C LEU A 145 -6.39 0.61 -10.62
N THR A 146 -6.44 1.31 -11.75
CA THR A 146 -6.69 0.72 -13.06
C THR A 146 -5.38 0.65 -13.83
N SER A 147 -4.97 -0.56 -14.19
CA SER A 147 -3.85 -0.81 -15.10
C SER A 147 -4.44 -1.11 -16.48
N PRO A 148 -4.24 -0.23 -17.49
CA PRO A 148 -4.84 -0.41 -18.81
C PRO A 148 -4.23 -1.60 -19.57
N ASP A 149 -4.89 -2.01 -20.65
CA ASP A 149 -4.30 -2.98 -21.59
C ASP A 149 -2.97 -2.45 -22.14
N GLY A 150 -1.92 -3.29 -22.11
CA GLY A 150 -0.57 -2.94 -22.55
C GLY A 150 0.28 -2.21 -21.50
N ASP A 151 -0.26 -1.95 -20.30
CA ASP A 151 0.51 -1.34 -19.21
C ASP A 151 1.75 -2.17 -18.88
N SER A 152 2.94 -1.54 -18.96
CA SER A 152 4.25 -2.20 -18.84
C SER A 152 4.39 -3.47 -19.73
N GLY A 153 3.66 -3.55 -20.84
CA GLY A 153 3.66 -4.70 -21.77
C GLY A 153 2.71 -5.84 -21.38
N TYR A 154 2.00 -5.74 -20.27
CA TYR A 154 1.04 -6.77 -19.85
C TYR A 154 -0.29 -6.65 -20.62
N PRO A 155 -0.88 -7.79 -21.04
CA PRO A 155 -2.14 -7.78 -21.79
C PRO A 155 -3.36 -7.59 -20.87
N GLY A 156 -4.38 -7.00 -21.45
CA GLY A 156 -5.69 -6.83 -20.83
C GLY A 156 -5.74 -5.71 -19.78
N LYS A 157 -6.92 -5.10 -19.64
CA LYS A 157 -7.20 -4.16 -18.56
C LYS A 157 -7.34 -4.91 -17.23
N LEU A 158 -6.74 -4.36 -16.15
CA LEU A 158 -6.86 -4.89 -14.80
C LEU A 158 -7.30 -3.79 -13.84
N ASP A 159 -8.43 -3.96 -13.18
CA ASP A 159 -8.87 -3.13 -12.06
C ASP A 159 -8.49 -3.80 -10.74
N VAL A 160 -7.72 -3.11 -9.91
CA VAL A 160 -7.15 -3.65 -8.68
C VAL A 160 -7.66 -2.85 -7.48
N THR A 161 -7.97 -3.56 -6.42
CA THR A 161 -8.35 -2.95 -5.14
C THR A 161 -7.49 -3.52 -4.03
N VAL A 162 -6.92 -2.66 -3.20
CA VAL A 162 -6.22 -3.01 -1.96
C VAL A 162 -7.02 -2.47 -0.78
N THR A 163 -7.19 -3.30 0.22
CA THR A 163 -7.89 -2.92 1.46
C THR A 163 -6.97 -3.15 2.65
N TYR A 164 -6.77 -2.10 3.44
CA TYR A 164 -6.15 -2.17 4.76
C TYR A 164 -7.25 -2.06 5.82
N THR A 165 -7.27 -2.99 6.77
CA THR A 165 -8.22 -2.99 7.86
C THR A 165 -7.49 -3.24 9.16
N LEU A 166 -7.56 -2.27 10.08
CA LEU A 166 -7.00 -2.37 11.42
C LEU A 166 -8.15 -2.59 12.40
N ASP A 167 -8.13 -3.71 13.14
CA ASP A 167 -9.12 -4.03 14.15
C ASP A 167 -8.70 -3.59 15.56
N GLU A 168 -9.61 -3.70 16.52
CA GLU A 168 -9.37 -3.35 17.91
C GLU A 168 -8.36 -4.27 18.61
N SER A 169 -8.13 -5.47 18.08
CA SER A 169 -7.14 -6.43 18.61
C SER A 169 -5.73 -6.14 18.11
N GLY A 170 -5.56 -5.18 17.18
CA GLY A 170 -4.28 -4.81 16.60
C GLY A 170 -3.89 -5.64 15.37
N ASN A 171 -4.83 -6.39 14.80
CA ASN A 171 -4.60 -7.07 13.52
C ASN A 171 -4.75 -6.10 12.36
N LEU A 172 -3.76 -6.07 11.50
CA LEU A 172 -3.77 -5.38 10.23
C LEU A 172 -3.83 -6.40 9.08
#